data_16f7fbdaa528ae0dc88b751f7af50f75
#
_entry.id   16f7fbdaa528ae0dc88b751f7af50f75
#
_cell.length_a   1.000
_cell.length_b   1.000
_cell.length_c   1.000
_cell.angle_alpha   90.00
_cell.angle_beta   90.00
_cell.angle_gamma   90.00
#
_symmetry.space_group_name_H-M   'P 1'
#
loop_
_entity.id
_entity.type
_entity.pdbx_description
1 polymer ?
#
loop_
_entity_poly.entity_id
_entity_poly.type
_entity_poly.pdbx_seq_one_letter_code
_entity_poly.pdbx_strand_id
1 'polypeptide(L)'
;MKFFIDTAKVEDIREANDMGVICGVTTNPSLIAKEGRDFNEVIKEITKIVDGPISGEVKATTTDAEGMIREGREIAKIHPNMVVKIPMTTEGLKAVKVLSSEGIKTNVTLIFSANQALLAARAGATYVSPFLGRLDDISTDGVELIQQIAEMFAVADIPTEIIAASVRHPMHVTACALAGADIATVPFKVIEQMTHHPLTDAGIAKFQADYKAVFGE
;
A
#
# COMPACT_ATOMS: atom_id res chain seq x y z
N MET A 1 -5.04 10.84 -5.35
CA MET A 1 -4.37 9.61 -4.90
C MET A 1 -4.72 9.36 -3.44
N LYS A 2 -5.16 8.15 -3.11
CA LYS A 2 -5.45 7.70 -1.73
C LYS A 2 -4.15 7.27 -1.04
N PHE A 3 -4.14 7.28 0.31
CA PHE A 3 -3.01 6.76 1.08
C PHE A 3 -3.39 5.49 1.84
N PHE A 4 -2.53 4.48 1.72
CA PHE A 4 -2.44 3.36 2.63
C PHE A 4 -1.16 3.52 3.45
N ILE A 5 -1.12 2.90 4.63
CA ILE A 5 0.12 2.81 5.42
C ILE A 5 0.76 1.44 5.21
N ASP A 6 2.10 1.41 5.03
CA ASP A 6 2.87 0.18 4.83
C ASP A 6 3.59 -0.22 6.11
N THR A 7 2.87 -0.88 7.00
CA THR A 7 3.40 -1.36 8.28
C THR A 7 2.50 -2.43 8.91
N ALA A 8 3.06 -3.24 9.81
CA ALA A 8 2.30 -4.11 10.72
C ALA A 8 2.31 -3.60 12.16
N LYS A 9 3.00 -2.48 12.43
CA LYS A 9 3.09 -1.88 13.75
C LYS A 9 1.81 -1.10 14.06
N VAL A 10 1.05 -1.61 15.02
CA VAL A 10 -0.30 -1.13 15.35
C VAL A 10 -0.32 0.32 15.82
N GLU A 11 0.70 0.74 16.57
CA GLU A 11 0.85 2.11 17.05
C GLU A 11 0.97 3.11 15.90
N ASP A 12 1.81 2.80 14.89
CA ASP A 12 1.99 3.65 13.71
C ASP A 12 0.69 3.75 12.89
N ILE A 13 -0.07 2.63 12.80
CA ILE A 13 -1.37 2.61 12.11
C ILE A 13 -2.39 3.49 12.84
N ARG A 14 -2.43 3.41 14.18
CA ARG A 14 -3.34 4.21 14.99
C ARG A 14 -3.04 5.70 14.83
N GLU A 15 -1.79 6.09 14.96
CA GLU A 15 -1.38 7.48 14.80
C GLU A 15 -1.72 8.03 13.40
N ALA A 16 -1.41 7.29 12.34
CA ALA A 16 -1.75 7.71 10.98
C ALA A 16 -3.27 7.76 10.74
N ASN A 17 -4.04 6.86 11.37
CA ASN A 17 -5.49 6.88 11.30
C ASN A 17 -6.08 8.08 12.05
N ASP A 18 -5.55 8.42 13.21
CA ASP A 18 -5.97 9.59 14.01
C ASP A 18 -5.65 10.91 13.27
N MET A 19 -4.58 10.96 12.46
CA MET A 19 -4.32 12.07 11.53
C MET A 19 -5.39 12.20 10.42
N GLY A 20 -6.20 11.17 10.18
CA GLY A 20 -7.25 11.15 9.15
C GLY A 20 -6.74 11.07 7.72
N VAL A 21 -5.47 10.68 7.49
CA VAL A 21 -4.85 10.71 6.16
C VAL A 21 -4.85 9.37 5.44
N ILE A 22 -5.03 8.26 6.15
CA ILE A 22 -5.02 6.92 5.57
C ILE A 22 -6.44 6.36 5.41
N CYS A 23 -6.61 5.48 4.41
CA CYS A 23 -7.86 4.75 4.19
C CYS A 23 -7.64 3.25 3.95
N GLY A 24 -6.46 2.72 4.26
CA GLY A 24 -6.13 1.31 4.13
C GLY A 24 -4.74 0.99 4.63
N VAL A 25 -4.43 -0.31 4.65
CA VAL A 25 -3.15 -0.82 5.18
C VAL A 25 -2.59 -1.89 4.25
N THR A 26 -1.29 -1.85 3.99
CA THR A 26 -0.58 -2.99 3.42
C THR A 26 0.38 -3.59 4.45
N THR A 27 0.36 -4.91 4.53
CA THR A 27 1.34 -5.68 5.29
C THR A 27 2.11 -6.61 4.36
N ASN A 28 3.15 -7.23 4.87
CA ASN A 28 3.88 -8.30 4.19
C ASN A 28 4.56 -9.22 5.22
N PRO A 29 5.02 -10.42 4.84
CA PRO A 29 5.63 -11.37 5.77
C PRO A 29 6.80 -10.80 6.57
N SER A 30 7.60 -9.91 5.97
CA SER A 30 8.74 -9.27 6.65
C SER A 30 8.31 -8.25 7.71
N LEU A 31 7.24 -7.51 7.46
CA LEU A 31 6.68 -6.56 8.42
C LEU A 31 6.04 -7.30 9.60
N ILE A 32 5.24 -8.33 9.34
CA ILE A 32 4.65 -9.18 10.39
C ILE A 32 5.74 -9.86 11.23
N ALA A 33 6.78 -10.39 10.59
CA ALA A 33 7.87 -11.05 11.31
C ALA A 33 8.63 -10.11 12.27
N LYS A 34 8.75 -8.82 11.93
CA LYS A 34 9.38 -7.80 12.79
C LYS A 34 8.59 -7.56 14.09
N GLU A 35 7.26 -7.70 14.04
CA GLU A 35 6.43 -7.53 15.22
C GLU A 35 6.56 -8.71 16.20
N GLY A 36 7.03 -9.88 15.75
CA GLY A 36 7.16 -11.07 16.59
C GLY A 36 5.84 -11.62 17.14
N ARG A 37 4.70 -11.24 16.52
CA ARG A 37 3.33 -11.58 16.91
C ARG A 37 2.67 -12.49 15.88
N ASP A 38 1.59 -13.16 16.30
CA ASP A 38 0.77 -13.96 15.38
C ASP A 38 0.10 -13.08 14.32
N PHE A 39 0.12 -13.56 13.06
CA PHE A 39 -0.45 -12.84 11.92
C PHE A 39 -1.94 -12.50 12.15
N ASN A 40 -2.74 -13.49 12.58
CA ASN A 40 -4.19 -13.29 12.72
C ASN A 40 -4.51 -12.30 13.86
N GLU A 41 -3.71 -12.30 14.94
CA GLU A 41 -3.87 -11.35 16.04
C GLU A 41 -3.62 -9.92 15.57
N VAL A 42 -2.49 -9.69 14.88
CA VAL A 42 -2.13 -8.38 14.33
C VAL A 42 -3.20 -7.89 13.34
N ILE A 43 -3.61 -8.71 12.38
CA ILE A 43 -4.63 -8.34 11.40
C ILE A 43 -5.97 -8.00 12.06
N LYS A 44 -6.43 -8.81 13.02
CA LYS A 44 -7.67 -8.53 13.77
C LYS A 44 -7.61 -7.23 14.57
N GLU A 45 -6.44 -6.84 15.04
CA GLU A 45 -6.26 -5.55 15.71
C GLU A 45 -6.32 -4.40 14.71
N ILE A 46 -5.66 -4.53 13.57
CA ILE A 46 -5.68 -3.55 12.48
C ILE A 46 -7.12 -3.31 11.96
N THR A 47 -7.92 -4.38 11.81
CA THR A 47 -9.32 -4.26 11.34
C THR A 47 -10.24 -3.47 12.29
N LYS A 48 -9.85 -3.30 13.55
CA LYS A 48 -10.59 -2.46 14.53
C LYS A 48 -10.22 -0.98 14.45
N ILE A 49 -9.10 -0.65 13.80
CA ILE A 49 -8.58 0.71 13.71
C ILE A 49 -8.94 1.33 12.36
N VAL A 50 -8.72 0.59 11.26
CA VAL A 50 -8.91 1.11 9.90
C VAL A 50 -10.13 0.47 9.25
N ASP A 51 -11.10 1.30 8.90
CA ASP A 51 -12.26 0.89 8.09
C ASP A 51 -11.94 1.08 6.59
N GLY A 52 -11.22 0.12 6.03
CA GLY A 52 -10.79 0.15 4.63
C GLY A 52 -10.02 -1.10 4.24
N PRO A 53 -9.51 -1.18 3.00
CA PRO A 53 -8.79 -2.35 2.51
C PRO A 53 -7.53 -2.65 3.34
N ILE A 54 -7.38 -3.90 3.75
CA ILE A 54 -6.22 -4.40 4.50
C ILE A 54 -5.60 -5.56 3.75
N SER A 55 -4.41 -5.36 3.20
CA SER A 55 -3.68 -6.40 2.47
C SER A 55 -2.92 -7.33 3.42
N GLY A 56 -3.37 -8.59 3.47
CA GLY A 56 -2.69 -9.70 4.13
C GLY A 56 -2.10 -10.65 3.11
N GLU A 57 -0.80 -10.94 3.19
CA GLU A 57 -0.08 -11.73 2.19
C GLU A 57 -0.08 -13.21 2.55
N VAL A 58 -0.20 -14.09 1.54
CA VAL A 58 0.02 -15.52 1.67
C VAL A 58 1.44 -15.79 2.17
N LYS A 59 1.67 -16.97 2.77
CA LYS A 59 2.99 -17.31 3.33
C LYS A 59 4.07 -17.28 2.26
N ALA A 60 5.22 -16.71 2.59
CA ALA A 60 6.36 -16.64 1.68
C ALA A 60 6.90 -18.02 1.23
N THR A 61 6.60 -19.07 1.97
CA THR A 61 6.97 -20.45 1.67
C THR A 61 5.97 -21.18 0.77
N THR A 62 4.78 -20.63 0.53
CA THR A 62 3.75 -21.23 -0.33
C THR A 62 3.99 -20.78 -1.77
N THR A 63 4.39 -21.71 -2.63
CA THR A 63 4.81 -21.43 -4.00
C THR A 63 3.85 -21.96 -5.08
N ASP A 64 2.89 -22.80 -4.72
CA ASP A 64 1.89 -23.39 -5.63
C ASP A 64 0.54 -22.67 -5.54
N ALA A 65 -0.22 -22.73 -6.63
CA ALA A 65 -1.52 -22.06 -6.73
C ALA A 65 -2.55 -22.60 -5.72
N GLU A 66 -2.60 -23.91 -5.49
CA GLU A 66 -3.57 -24.52 -4.58
C GLU A 66 -3.33 -24.08 -3.13
N GLY A 67 -2.08 -24.02 -2.73
CA GLY A 67 -1.66 -23.50 -1.44
C GLY A 67 -2.08 -22.05 -1.25
N MET A 68 -1.77 -21.17 -2.24
CA MET A 68 -2.14 -19.75 -2.21
C MET A 68 -3.66 -19.55 -2.20
N ILE A 69 -4.43 -20.35 -2.93
CA ILE A 69 -5.89 -20.30 -2.93
C ILE A 69 -6.44 -20.68 -1.54
N ARG A 70 -5.95 -21.77 -0.96
CA ARG A 70 -6.38 -22.19 0.38
C ARG A 70 -6.07 -21.13 1.43
N GLU A 71 -4.87 -20.60 1.46
CA GLU A 71 -4.48 -19.53 2.38
C GLU A 71 -5.24 -18.24 2.11
N GLY A 72 -5.46 -17.87 0.86
CA GLY A 72 -6.23 -16.69 0.48
C GLY A 72 -7.67 -16.73 0.98
N ARG A 73 -8.33 -17.87 0.89
CA ARG A 73 -9.68 -18.07 1.46
C ARG A 73 -9.70 -17.91 2.98
N GLU A 74 -8.67 -18.38 3.68
CA GLU A 74 -8.57 -18.21 5.15
C GLU A 74 -8.31 -16.75 5.52
N ILE A 75 -7.44 -16.06 4.80
CA ILE A 75 -7.20 -14.62 5.00
C ILE A 75 -8.49 -13.81 4.77
N ALA A 76 -9.21 -14.09 3.68
CA ALA A 76 -10.45 -13.38 3.36
C ALA A 76 -11.55 -13.55 4.43
N LYS A 77 -11.57 -14.67 5.17
CA LYS A 77 -12.53 -14.91 6.26
C LYS A 77 -12.28 -14.08 7.52
N ILE A 78 -11.09 -13.50 7.69
CA ILE A 78 -10.74 -12.75 8.90
C ILE A 78 -11.63 -11.52 9.05
N HIS A 79 -11.87 -10.77 7.96
CA HIS A 79 -12.71 -9.57 7.96
C HIS A 79 -13.14 -9.21 6.51
N PRO A 80 -14.32 -8.59 6.29
CA PRO A 80 -14.76 -8.17 4.95
C PRO A 80 -13.82 -7.22 4.21
N ASN A 81 -13.01 -6.45 4.93
CA ASN A 81 -12.03 -5.52 4.36
C ASN A 81 -10.72 -6.17 3.93
N MET A 82 -10.58 -7.51 4.12
CA MET A 82 -9.36 -8.19 3.72
C MET A 82 -9.17 -8.21 2.21
N VAL A 83 -7.93 -7.96 1.82
CA VAL A 83 -7.43 -8.10 0.45
C VAL A 83 -6.29 -9.11 0.48
N VAL A 84 -6.41 -10.19 -0.29
CA VAL A 84 -5.39 -11.25 -0.31
C VAL A 84 -4.22 -10.80 -1.18
N LYS A 85 -3.04 -10.65 -0.56
CA LYS A 85 -1.84 -10.23 -1.27
C LYS A 85 -1.08 -11.46 -1.77
N ILE A 86 -0.74 -11.47 -3.06
CA ILE A 86 -0.21 -12.63 -3.79
C ILE A 86 0.99 -12.19 -4.62
N PRO A 87 2.12 -12.93 -4.57
CA PRO A 87 3.31 -12.59 -5.37
C PRO A 87 3.08 -12.80 -6.86
N MET A 88 3.69 -11.93 -7.69
CA MET A 88 3.64 -11.98 -9.15
C MET A 88 4.42 -13.16 -9.71
N THR A 89 3.77 -14.30 -9.77
CA THR A 89 4.29 -15.55 -10.35
C THR A 89 3.21 -16.21 -11.21
N THR A 90 3.58 -17.18 -12.04
CA THR A 90 2.60 -17.98 -12.80
C THR A 90 1.56 -18.66 -11.90
N GLU A 91 2.03 -19.23 -10.79
CA GLU A 91 1.14 -19.87 -9.80
C GLU A 91 0.30 -18.83 -9.05
N GLY A 92 0.87 -17.66 -8.74
CA GLY A 92 0.15 -16.53 -8.17
C GLY A 92 -0.99 -16.05 -9.07
N LEU A 93 -0.77 -15.92 -10.37
CA LEU A 93 -1.81 -15.53 -11.33
C LEU A 93 -2.95 -16.56 -11.42
N LYS A 94 -2.63 -17.86 -11.35
CA LYS A 94 -3.67 -18.92 -11.27
C LYS A 94 -4.50 -18.77 -10.00
N ALA A 95 -3.85 -18.48 -8.86
CA ALA A 95 -4.55 -18.26 -7.59
C ALA A 95 -5.43 -17.00 -7.64
N VAL A 96 -4.93 -15.89 -8.20
CA VAL A 96 -5.70 -14.65 -8.40
C VAL A 96 -6.96 -14.90 -9.20
N LYS A 97 -6.85 -15.62 -10.32
CA LYS A 97 -8.02 -15.96 -11.17
C LYS A 97 -9.12 -16.68 -10.38
N VAL A 98 -8.76 -17.66 -9.55
CA VAL A 98 -9.72 -18.40 -8.74
C VAL A 98 -10.33 -17.54 -7.66
N LEU A 99 -9.51 -16.87 -6.85
CA LEU A 99 -9.98 -16.04 -5.75
C LEU A 99 -10.86 -14.88 -6.25
N SER A 100 -10.48 -14.24 -7.35
CA SER A 100 -11.25 -13.18 -7.99
C SER A 100 -12.64 -13.68 -8.47
N SER A 101 -12.71 -14.89 -9.06
CA SER A 101 -13.98 -15.50 -9.47
C SER A 101 -14.90 -15.84 -8.28
N GLU A 102 -14.36 -15.93 -7.09
CA GLU A 102 -15.07 -16.14 -5.82
C GLU A 102 -15.46 -14.80 -5.14
N GLY A 103 -15.18 -13.66 -5.78
CA GLY A 103 -15.42 -12.32 -5.22
C GLY A 103 -14.43 -11.89 -4.15
N ILE A 104 -13.32 -12.61 -3.97
CA ILE A 104 -12.25 -12.27 -3.03
C ILE A 104 -11.32 -11.25 -3.68
N LYS A 105 -11.17 -10.08 -3.05
CA LYS A 105 -10.25 -9.03 -3.51
C LYS A 105 -8.80 -9.47 -3.40
N THR A 106 -8.02 -9.20 -4.44
CA THR A 106 -6.60 -9.55 -4.48
C THR A 106 -5.71 -8.34 -4.78
N ASN A 107 -4.50 -8.37 -4.23
CA ASN A 107 -3.43 -7.41 -4.48
C ASN A 107 -2.19 -8.16 -4.98
N VAL A 108 -1.88 -8.04 -6.27
CA VAL A 108 -0.68 -8.69 -6.83
C VAL A 108 0.54 -7.84 -6.54
N THR A 109 1.48 -8.42 -5.80
CA THR A 109 2.68 -7.75 -5.29
C THR A 109 3.95 -8.20 -6.02
N LEU A 110 5.07 -7.49 -5.78
CA LEU A 110 6.36 -7.72 -6.42
C LEU A 110 6.28 -7.53 -7.94
N ILE A 111 5.63 -6.45 -8.35
CA ILE A 111 5.55 -6.03 -9.75
C ILE A 111 6.70 -5.06 -10.04
N PHE A 112 7.45 -5.35 -11.10
CA PHE A 112 8.62 -4.60 -11.56
C PHE A 112 8.60 -4.26 -13.05
N SER A 113 7.49 -4.58 -13.75
CA SER A 113 7.28 -4.20 -15.15
C SER A 113 5.80 -3.97 -15.45
N ALA A 114 5.52 -3.14 -16.46
CA ALA A 114 4.15 -2.88 -16.91
C ALA A 114 3.47 -4.16 -17.44
N ASN A 115 4.22 -5.06 -18.08
CA ASN A 115 3.68 -6.36 -18.53
C ASN A 115 3.20 -7.23 -17.37
N GLN A 116 3.91 -7.24 -16.22
CA GLN A 116 3.46 -7.96 -15.03
C GLN A 116 2.15 -7.38 -14.49
N ALA A 117 2.03 -6.05 -14.44
CA ALA A 117 0.80 -5.38 -14.03
C ALA A 117 -0.39 -5.73 -14.95
N LEU A 118 -0.16 -5.74 -16.26
CA LEU A 118 -1.18 -6.12 -17.24
C LEU A 118 -1.65 -7.56 -17.07
N LEU A 119 -0.73 -8.51 -16.88
CA LEU A 119 -1.07 -9.91 -16.62
C LEU A 119 -1.88 -10.07 -15.33
N ALA A 120 -1.49 -9.36 -14.26
CA ALA A 120 -2.21 -9.39 -13.00
C ALA A 120 -3.64 -8.84 -13.12
N ALA A 121 -3.80 -7.70 -13.81
CA ALA A 121 -5.10 -7.11 -14.10
C ALA A 121 -6.00 -8.06 -14.91
N ARG A 122 -5.46 -8.69 -15.96
CA ARG A 122 -6.19 -9.67 -16.78
C ARG A 122 -6.53 -10.96 -16.03
N ALA A 123 -5.78 -11.33 -14.99
CA ALA A 123 -6.12 -12.42 -14.10
C ALA A 123 -7.25 -12.05 -13.11
N GLY A 124 -7.67 -10.79 -13.03
CA GLY A 124 -8.75 -10.30 -12.18
C GLY A 124 -8.30 -9.65 -10.88
N ALA A 125 -7.04 -9.23 -10.77
CA ALA A 125 -6.55 -8.53 -9.60
C ALA A 125 -7.34 -7.23 -9.35
N THR A 126 -7.73 -6.99 -8.10
CA THR A 126 -8.34 -5.72 -7.67
C THR A 126 -7.29 -4.61 -7.61
N TYR A 127 -6.09 -4.97 -7.14
CA TYR A 127 -4.95 -4.08 -7.00
C TYR A 127 -3.68 -4.71 -7.58
N VAL A 128 -2.79 -3.84 -8.07
CA VAL A 128 -1.41 -4.19 -8.40
C VAL A 128 -0.47 -3.30 -7.59
N SER A 129 0.60 -3.90 -7.05
CA SER A 129 1.60 -3.18 -6.26
C SER A 129 2.97 -3.16 -6.95
N PRO A 130 3.24 -2.21 -7.86
CA PRO A 130 4.56 -1.97 -8.42
C PRO A 130 5.51 -1.38 -7.36
N PHE A 131 6.74 -1.91 -7.30
CA PHE A 131 7.73 -1.59 -6.28
C PHE A 131 8.75 -0.57 -6.78
N LEU A 132 8.35 0.71 -6.82
CA LEU A 132 9.18 1.79 -7.36
C LEU A 132 10.53 1.94 -6.63
N GLY A 133 10.56 1.95 -5.31
CA GLY A 133 11.79 2.19 -4.57
C GLY A 133 12.84 1.08 -4.73
N ARG A 134 12.43 -0.16 -5.01
CA ARG A 134 13.40 -1.24 -5.33
C ARG A 134 13.99 -1.09 -6.73
N LEU A 135 13.27 -0.47 -7.66
CA LEU A 135 13.84 -0.13 -8.98
C LEU A 135 14.88 0.98 -8.83
N ASP A 136 14.60 2.00 -8.03
CA ASP A 136 15.57 3.06 -7.74
C ASP A 136 16.84 2.51 -7.08
N ASP A 137 16.72 1.51 -6.20
CA ASP A 137 17.85 0.83 -5.56
C ASP A 137 18.84 0.23 -6.59
N ILE A 138 18.38 -0.05 -7.82
CA ILE A 138 19.19 -0.58 -8.94
C ILE A 138 19.38 0.42 -10.09
N SER A 139 19.19 1.71 -9.80
CA SER A 139 19.36 2.81 -10.76
C SER A 139 18.39 2.75 -11.97
N THR A 140 17.18 2.27 -11.73
CA THR A 140 16.08 2.27 -12.70
C THR A 140 14.97 3.18 -12.17
N ASP A 141 14.40 4.05 -13.00
CA ASP A 141 13.35 4.97 -12.57
C ASP A 141 12.05 4.22 -12.23
N GLY A 142 11.76 4.14 -10.93
CA GLY A 142 10.57 3.45 -10.44
C GLY A 142 9.28 4.24 -10.68
N VAL A 143 9.34 5.56 -10.80
CA VAL A 143 8.18 6.41 -11.09
C VAL A 143 7.75 6.25 -12.54
N GLU A 144 8.69 6.07 -13.47
CA GLU A 144 8.39 5.76 -14.87
C GLU A 144 7.55 4.47 -14.99
N LEU A 145 7.84 3.44 -14.20
CA LEU A 145 7.01 2.23 -14.16
C LEU A 145 5.56 2.54 -13.75
N ILE A 146 5.36 3.38 -12.72
CA ILE A 146 4.01 3.78 -12.29
C ILE A 146 3.27 4.48 -13.43
N GLN A 147 3.92 5.42 -14.10
CA GLN A 147 3.34 6.15 -15.21
C GLN A 147 2.96 5.22 -16.38
N GLN A 148 3.84 4.32 -16.76
CA GLN A 148 3.57 3.33 -17.84
C GLN A 148 2.35 2.46 -17.51
N ILE A 149 2.21 2.01 -16.27
CA ILE A 149 1.06 1.21 -15.86
C ILE A 149 -0.22 2.05 -15.90
N ALA A 150 -0.18 3.28 -15.37
CA ALA A 150 -1.34 4.17 -15.32
C ALA A 150 -1.84 4.52 -16.73
N GLU A 151 -0.93 4.89 -17.65
CA GLU A 151 -1.26 5.16 -19.04
C GLU A 151 -1.86 3.93 -19.73
N MET A 152 -1.25 2.76 -19.54
CA MET A 152 -1.73 1.50 -20.13
C MET A 152 -3.12 1.12 -19.61
N PHE A 153 -3.37 1.27 -18.31
CA PHE A 153 -4.66 0.95 -17.71
C PHE A 153 -5.75 1.93 -18.17
N ALA A 154 -5.41 3.22 -18.29
CA ALA A 154 -6.32 4.23 -18.81
C ALA A 154 -6.69 3.98 -20.29
N VAL A 155 -5.72 3.66 -21.17
CA VAL A 155 -5.97 3.36 -22.59
C VAL A 155 -6.81 2.11 -22.78
N ALA A 156 -6.64 1.10 -21.93
CA ALA A 156 -7.33 -0.19 -22.04
C ALA A 156 -8.60 -0.29 -21.17
N ASP A 157 -9.01 0.80 -20.50
CA ASP A 157 -10.15 0.85 -19.57
C ASP A 157 -10.11 -0.28 -18.51
N ILE A 158 -8.94 -0.46 -17.91
CA ILE A 158 -8.69 -1.49 -16.90
C ILE A 158 -9.03 -0.93 -15.52
N PRO A 159 -9.98 -1.54 -14.77
CA PRO A 159 -10.43 -1.03 -13.48
C PRO A 159 -9.53 -1.38 -12.29
N THR A 160 -8.44 -2.13 -12.52
CA THR A 160 -7.48 -2.50 -11.47
C THR A 160 -6.76 -1.26 -10.96
N GLU A 161 -6.80 -1.02 -9.63
CA GLU A 161 -6.14 0.13 -9.03
C GLU A 161 -4.64 -0.12 -8.78
N ILE A 162 -3.84 0.93 -8.97
CA ILE A 162 -2.38 0.92 -8.80
C ILE A 162 -2.04 1.37 -7.38
N ILE A 163 -1.40 0.50 -6.60
CA ILE A 163 -0.81 0.82 -5.30
C ILE A 163 0.70 1.03 -5.48
N ALA A 164 1.15 2.27 -5.58
CA ALA A 164 2.59 2.58 -5.59
C ALA A 164 3.22 2.11 -4.27
N ALA A 165 4.10 1.11 -4.34
CA ALA A 165 4.69 0.42 -3.19
C ALA A 165 6.21 0.60 -3.11
N SER A 166 6.79 0.32 -1.93
CA SER A 166 8.22 0.55 -1.68
C SER A 166 8.59 2.05 -1.72
N VAL A 167 7.70 2.91 -1.29
CA VAL A 167 7.93 4.35 -1.17
C VAL A 167 9.03 4.62 -0.13
N ARG A 168 9.99 5.49 -0.44
CA ARG A 168 11.18 5.75 0.38
C ARG A 168 11.21 7.15 1.01
N HIS A 169 10.59 8.14 0.38
CA HIS A 169 10.65 9.55 0.80
C HIS A 169 9.46 10.35 0.22
N PRO A 170 9.19 11.58 0.75
CA PRO A 170 8.07 12.40 0.31
C PRO A 170 8.02 12.70 -1.20
N MET A 171 9.16 12.85 -1.86
CA MET A 171 9.19 13.11 -3.30
C MET A 171 8.62 11.95 -4.13
N HIS A 172 8.80 10.69 -3.69
CA HIS A 172 8.13 9.54 -4.31
C HIS A 172 6.60 9.69 -4.28
N VAL A 173 6.06 10.17 -3.16
CA VAL A 173 4.60 10.36 -3.01
C VAL A 173 4.07 11.37 -4.01
N THR A 174 4.74 12.53 -4.12
CA THR A 174 4.38 13.57 -5.09
C THR A 174 4.50 13.05 -6.53
N ALA A 175 5.62 12.40 -6.85
CA ALA A 175 5.86 11.89 -8.19
C ALA A 175 4.86 10.79 -8.60
N CYS A 176 4.53 9.86 -7.69
CA CYS A 176 3.51 8.83 -7.94
C CYS A 176 2.11 9.42 -8.14
N ALA A 177 1.76 10.48 -7.38
CA ALA A 177 0.49 11.17 -7.56
C ALA A 177 0.37 11.82 -8.94
N LEU A 178 1.46 12.43 -9.42
CA LEU A 178 1.53 13.03 -10.77
C LEU A 178 1.59 11.99 -11.88
N ALA A 179 2.18 10.82 -11.61
CA ALA A 179 2.27 9.71 -12.54
C ALA A 179 0.95 8.91 -12.68
N GLY A 180 -0.08 9.21 -11.89
CA GLY A 180 -1.39 8.59 -12.02
C GLY A 180 -1.61 7.35 -11.15
N ALA A 181 -0.83 7.14 -10.08
CA ALA A 181 -1.14 6.11 -9.09
C ALA A 181 -2.47 6.39 -8.41
N ASP A 182 -3.32 5.36 -8.21
CA ASP A 182 -4.57 5.46 -7.48
C ASP A 182 -4.33 5.59 -5.97
N ILE A 183 -3.34 4.86 -5.49
CA ILE A 183 -2.98 4.71 -4.08
C ILE A 183 -1.46 4.75 -3.96
N ALA A 184 -0.93 5.36 -2.89
CA ALA A 184 0.44 5.11 -2.44
C ALA A 184 0.39 4.43 -1.08
N THR A 185 1.11 3.33 -0.90
CA THR A 185 1.31 2.75 0.42
C THR A 185 2.64 3.21 0.99
N VAL A 186 2.54 3.97 2.09
CA VAL A 186 3.61 4.84 2.58
C VAL A 186 4.01 4.41 3.99
N PRO A 187 5.32 4.22 4.29
CA PRO A 187 5.77 4.00 5.66
C PRO A 187 5.43 5.19 6.57
N PHE A 188 5.09 4.95 7.84
CA PHE A 188 4.70 6.00 8.79
C PHE A 188 5.72 7.14 8.85
N LYS A 189 7.02 6.82 8.93
CA LYS A 189 8.08 7.82 8.92
C LYS A 189 8.03 8.79 7.73
N VAL A 190 7.61 8.30 6.55
CA VAL A 190 7.49 9.16 5.36
C VAL A 190 6.24 10.02 5.47
N ILE A 191 5.12 9.49 5.99
CA ILE A 191 3.91 10.28 6.28
C ILE A 191 4.25 11.41 7.25
N GLU A 192 4.96 11.11 8.33
CA GLU A 192 5.42 12.09 9.30
C GLU A 192 6.33 13.17 8.65
N GLN A 193 7.30 12.77 7.83
CA GLN A 193 8.16 13.70 7.09
C GLN A 193 7.37 14.67 6.19
N MET A 194 6.25 14.24 5.62
CA MET A 194 5.41 15.08 4.75
C MET A 194 4.72 16.21 5.51
N THR A 195 4.61 16.14 6.82
CA THR A 195 4.02 17.21 7.65
C THR A 195 5.02 18.33 7.98
N HIS A 196 6.31 18.10 7.78
CA HIS A 196 7.36 19.04 8.16
C HIS A 196 7.80 19.92 6.99
N HIS A 197 7.81 21.24 7.22
CA HIS A 197 8.39 22.21 6.29
C HIS A 197 8.96 23.40 7.06
N PRO A 198 10.20 23.86 6.78
CA PRO A 198 10.82 24.96 7.51
C PRO A 198 10.01 26.27 7.53
N LEU A 199 9.29 26.55 6.43
CA LEU A 199 8.42 27.73 6.36
C LEU A 199 7.14 27.60 7.19
N THR A 200 6.64 26.38 7.39
CA THR A 200 5.52 26.12 8.30
C THR A 200 5.94 26.41 9.74
N ASP A 201 7.09 25.89 10.15
CA ASP A 201 7.63 26.12 11.51
C ASP A 201 7.89 27.60 11.77
N ALA A 202 8.53 28.30 10.82
CA ALA A 202 8.77 29.74 10.90
C ALA A 202 7.45 30.54 10.91
N GLY A 203 6.46 30.13 10.13
CA GLY A 203 5.14 30.75 10.08
C GLY A 203 4.39 30.62 11.41
N ILE A 204 4.40 29.42 12.00
CA ILE A 204 3.80 29.17 13.32
C ILE A 204 4.47 30.03 14.40
N ALA A 205 5.80 30.03 14.43
CA ALA A 205 6.55 30.84 15.39
C ALA A 205 6.23 32.33 15.26
N LYS A 206 6.13 32.84 14.03
CA LYS A 206 5.74 34.25 13.78
C LYS A 206 4.33 34.53 14.28
N PHE A 207 3.33 33.67 13.95
CA PHE A 207 1.96 33.87 14.41
C PHE A 207 1.84 33.86 15.93
N GLN A 208 2.56 32.96 16.61
CA GLN A 208 2.61 32.92 18.07
C GLN A 208 3.21 34.23 18.66
N ALA A 209 4.27 34.73 18.07
CA ALA A 209 4.89 35.99 18.51
C ALA A 209 3.95 37.19 18.32
N ASP A 210 3.31 37.29 17.14
CA ASP A 210 2.36 38.38 16.84
C ASP A 210 1.14 38.31 17.79
N TYR A 211 0.59 37.12 18.04
CA TYR A 211 -0.52 36.92 18.97
C TYR A 211 -0.17 37.34 20.40
N LYS A 212 1.00 36.89 20.88
CA LYS A 212 1.49 37.24 22.22
C LYS A 212 1.73 38.75 22.40
N ALA A 213 2.22 39.41 21.36
CA ALA A 213 2.43 40.86 21.39
C ALA A 213 1.12 41.65 21.55
N VAL A 214 0.02 41.16 21.03
CA VAL A 214 -1.29 41.84 21.08
C VAL A 214 -2.11 41.44 22.32
N PHE A 215 -2.09 40.17 22.69
CA PHE A 215 -2.99 39.61 23.73
C PHE A 215 -2.29 39.30 25.07
N GLY A 216 -0.95 39.27 25.11
CA GLY A 216 -0.18 39.12 26.34
C GLY A 216 -0.12 37.68 26.91
N GLU A 217 -0.47 36.66 26.13
CA GLU A 217 -0.48 35.22 26.50
C GLU A 217 0.79 34.51 26.05
#